data_97258838158d472f06fc010e46be2268
#
_entry.id   97258838158d472f06fc010e46be2268
#
_cell.length_a   1.000
_cell.length_b   1.000
_cell.length_c   1.000
_cell.angle_alpha   90.00
_cell.angle_beta   90.00
_cell.angle_gamma   90.00
#
_symmetry.space_group_name_H-M   'P 1'
#
loop_
_entity.id
_entity.type
_entity.pdbx_description
1 polymer ?
#
loop_
_entity_poly.entity_id
_entity_poly.type
_entity_poly.pdbx_seq_one_letter_code
_entity_poly.pdbx_strand_id
1 'polypeptide(L)'
;MATYSLTHKQVVSNVAVVQLLENHSFEVGQSITLSGINATWNGTHKILALPEYYFIGVSQQGDYQYDTDTIIPNQVLFALTTADADRAAATGTCSYSVTCSWIVLGDVEDYLGFTFTNPSADLDVANMAVSAANQFAYRKREESGYFDSPTVVPDGAVKLGTVQYAAILYRERGSTEAFASFDPLATGGPVTGNYGQILRLLGVNKPQVA
;
A
#
# COMPACT_ATOMS: atom_id res chain seq x y z
N MET A 1 5.96 4.55 -2.30
CA MET A 1 5.88 3.57 -3.41
C MET A 1 7.17 2.77 -3.39
N ALA A 2 7.10 1.48 -3.06
CA ALA A 2 8.26 0.61 -3.11
C ALA A 2 8.51 0.18 -4.56
N THR A 3 9.78 0.07 -4.96
CA THR A 3 10.18 -0.35 -6.30
C THR A 3 11.23 -1.43 -6.17
N TYR A 4 11.02 -2.54 -6.87
CA TYR A 4 11.84 -3.75 -6.84
C TYR A 4 12.39 -4.03 -8.24
N SER A 5 13.60 -4.57 -8.32
CA SER A 5 14.25 -4.92 -9.58
C SER A 5 13.84 -6.32 -10.04
N LEU A 6 13.54 -6.49 -11.32
CA LEU A 6 13.24 -7.80 -11.90
C LEU A 6 14.53 -8.53 -12.28
N THR A 7 14.54 -9.85 -12.09
CA THR A 7 15.66 -10.72 -12.48
C THR A 7 15.27 -11.72 -13.55
N HIS A 8 14.09 -12.32 -13.45
CA HIS A 8 13.60 -13.33 -14.38
C HIS A 8 12.11 -13.17 -14.64
N LYS A 9 11.67 -13.72 -15.76
CA LYS A 9 10.27 -13.83 -16.16
C LYS A 9 9.99 -15.15 -16.83
N GLN A 10 8.73 -15.62 -16.76
CA GLN A 10 8.23 -16.86 -17.35
C GLN A 10 6.74 -16.72 -17.62
N VAL A 11 6.22 -17.40 -18.65
CA VAL A 11 4.77 -17.58 -18.85
C VAL A 11 4.49 -19.03 -19.16
N VAL A 12 3.54 -19.63 -18.45
CA VAL A 12 3.03 -20.98 -18.72
C VAL A 12 1.51 -20.94 -18.55
N SER A 13 0.78 -21.41 -19.54
CA SER A 13 -0.70 -21.54 -19.50
C SER A 13 -1.41 -20.23 -19.13
N ASN A 14 -1.01 -19.10 -19.73
CA ASN A 14 -1.53 -17.76 -19.45
C ASN A 14 -1.33 -17.28 -17.99
N VAL A 15 -0.43 -17.89 -17.25
CA VAL A 15 0.04 -17.42 -15.95
C VAL A 15 1.48 -16.97 -16.08
N ALA A 16 1.72 -15.70 -15.78
CA ALA A 16 3.05 -15.12 -15.79
C ALA A 16 3.65 -15.17 -14.39
N VAL A 17 4.96 -15.36 -14.35
CA VAL A 17 5.80 -15.28 -13.16
C VAL A 17 6.89 -14.25 -13.39
N VAL A 18 7.08 -13.36 -12.45
CA VAL A 18 8.29 -12.54 -12.34
C VAL A 18 9.00 -12.87 -11.05
N GLN A 19 10.34 -12.84 -11.10
CA GLN A 19 11.19 -12.95 -9.92
C GLN A 19 11.82 -11.59 -9.61
N LEU A 20 11.74 -11.18 -8.35
CA LEU A 20 12.34 -9.96 -7.85
C LEU A 20 13.73 -10.24 -7.27
N LEU A 21 14.59 -9.24 -7.32
CA LEU A 21 15.93 -9.31 -6.70
C LEU A 21 15.83 -9.17 -5.19
N GLU A 22 14.97 -8.27 -4.73
CA GLU A 22 14.82 -7.91 -3.33
C GLU A 22 13.65 -8.68 -2.69
N ASN A 23 13.72 -8.88 -1.37
CA ASN A 23 12.60 -9.39 -0.59
C ASN A 23 11.45 -8.38 -0.60
N HIS A 24 10.23 -8.88 -0.63
CA HIS A 24 9.01 -8.06 -0.67
C HIS A 24 8.02 -8.48 0.41
N SER A 25 7.10 -7.56 0.74
CA SER A 25 5.98 -7.77 1.67
C SER A 25 4.63 -7.81 0.94
N PHE A 26 4.59 -8.39 -0.26
CA PHE A 26 3.35 -8.48 -1.03
C PHE A 26 2.39 -9.51 -0.43
N GLU A 27 1.10 -9.29 -0.69
CA GLU A 27 0.03 -10.21 -0.35
C GLU A 27 -0.75 -10.61 -1.62
N VAL A 28 -1.28 -11.83 -1.63
CA VAL A 28 -2.16 -12.30 -2.70
C VAL A 28 -3.38 -11.39 -2.79
N GLY A 29 -3.75 -11.02 -4.01
CA GLY A 29 -4.87 -10.11 -4.27
C GLY A 29 -4.49 -8.63 -4.41
N GLN A 30 -3.29 -8.23 -4.01
CA GLN A 30 -2.75 -6.89 -4.24
C GLN A 30 -2.42 -6.66 -5.71
N SER A 31 -2.24 -5.39 -6.09
CA SER A 31 -1.86 -5.00 -7.46
C SER A 31 -0.43 -4.47 -7.50
N ILE A 32 0.34 -4.99 -8.44
CA ILE A 32 1.69 -4.52 -8.78
C ILE A 32 1.67 -3.84 -10.13
N THR A 33 2.59 -2.92 -10.38
CA THR A 33 2.81 -2.32 -11.69
C THR A 33 4.19 -2.67 -12.18
N LEU A 34 4.24 -3.33 -13.35
CA LEU A 34 5.48 -3.70 -14.03
C LEU A 34 5.82 -2.65 -15.08
N SER A 35 7.10 -2.31 -15.21
CA SER A 35 7.62 -1.39 -16.20
C SER A 35 9.04 -1.77 -16.66
N GLY A 36 9.39 -1.36 -17.90
CA GLY A 36 10.74 -1.60 -18.44
C GLY A 36 10.98 -3.02 -18.95
N ILE A 37 9.96 -3.87 -19.11
CA ILE A 37 10.09 -5.21 -19.70
C ILE A 37 9.79 -5.13 -21.20
N ASN A 38 8.53 -5.06 -21.58
CA ASN A 38 8.01 -4.79 -22.92
C ASN A 38 6.51 -4.49 -22.83
N ALA A 39 5.89 -4.11 -23.96
CA ALA A 39 4.48 -3.68 -24.00
C ALA A 39 3.48 -4.74 -23.49
N THR A 40 3.77 -6.03 -23.67
CA THR A 40 2.89 -7.13 -23.23
C THR A 40 2.91 -7.31 -21.71
N TRP A 41 4.06 -7.09 -21.08
CA TRP A 41 4.27 -7.32 -19.65
C TRP A 41 4.03 -6.05 -18.81
N ASN A 42 4.30 -4.88 -19.40
CA ASN A 42 4.15 -3.61 -18.68
C ASN A 42 2.69 -3.34 -18.39
N GLY A 43 2.42 -2.85 -17.18
CA GLY A 43 1.07 -2.52 -16.74
C GLY A 43 0.79 -2.98 -15.31
N THR A 44 -0.45 -2.82 -14.89
CA THR A 44 -0.90 -3.21 -13.56
C THR A 44 -1.48 -4.62 -13.58
N HIS A 45 -0.99 -5.48 -12.69
CA HIS A 45 -1.37 -6.88 -12.59
C HIS A 45 -1.76 -7.20 -11.14
N LYS A 46 -2.80 -8.04 -10.99
CA LYS A 46 -3.23 -8.55 -9.69
C LYS A 46 -2.44 -9.79 -9.33
N ILE A 47 -1.89 -9.83 -8.13
CA ILE A 47 -1.14 -10.99 -7.59
C ILE A 47 -2.10 -12.15 -7.35
N LEU A 48 -1.82 -13.29 -7.96
CA LEU A 48 -2.58 -14.54 -7.81
C LEU A 48 -1.95 -15.48 -6.79
N ALA A 49 -0.61 -15.55 -6.75
CA ALA A 49 0.14 -16.36 -5.80
C ALA A 49 1.56 -15.80 -5.61
N LEU A 50 2.20 -16.20 -4.52
CA LEU A 50 3.57 -15.84 -4.13
C LEU A 50 4.34 -17.13 -3.80
N PRO A 51 4.74 -17.91 -4.81
CA PRO A 51 5.38 -19.21 -4.56
C PRO A 51 6.87 -19.05 -4.20
N GLU A 52 7.34 -19.99 -3.41
CA GLU A 52 8.75 -20.18 -3.08
C GLU A 52 9.42 -21.24 -3.95
N TYR A 53 8.65 -21.96 -4.78
CA TYR A 53 9.11 -23.05 -5.63
C TYR A 53 8.94 -22.72 -7.11
N TYR A 54 9.72 -23.36 -7.96
CA TYR A 54 9.66 -23.16 -9.40
C TYR A 54 8.27 -23.49 -9.95
N PHE A 55 7.64 -22.52 -10.62
CA PHE A 55 6.34 -22.70 -11.25
C PHE A 55 6.45 -23.47 -12.56
N ILE A 56 5.75 -24.60 -12.68
CA ILE A 56 5.77 -25.46 -13.85
C ILE A 56 4.51 -25.39 -14.71
N GLY A 57 3.40 -24.87 -14.17
CA GLY A 57 2.18 -24.71 -14.96
C GLY A 57 0.90 -24.73 -14.15
N VAL A 58 -0.20 -24.94 -14.87
CA VAL A 58 -1.55 -25.03 -14.31
C VAL A 58 -2.13 -26.39 -14.67
N SER A 59 -2.70 -27.09 -13.68
CA SER A 59 -3.36 -28.37 -13.90
C SER A 59 -4.65 -28.22 -14.72
N GLN A 60 -5.22 -29.33 -15.20
CA GLN A 60 -6.53 -29.33 -15.88
C GLN A 60 -7.68 -28.85 -14.97
N GLN A 61 -7.50 -28.93 -13.66
CA GLN A 61 -8.44 -28.45 -12.64
C GLN A 61 -8.27 -26.95 -12.31
N GLY A 62 -7.21 -26.32 -12.84
CA GLY A 62 -6.92 -24.90 -12.59
C GLY A 62 -5.95 -24.65 -11.43
N ASP A 63 -5.39 -25.70 -10.80
CA ASP A 63 -4.45 -25.57 -9.70
C ASP A 63 -3.03 -25.24 -10.19
N TYR A 64 -2.34 -24.35 -9.49
CA TYR A 64 -0.93 -24.03 -9.77
C TYR A 64 -0.02 -25.18 -9.37
N GLN A 65 0.86 -25.58 -10.27
CA GLN A 65 1.81 -26.66 -10.07
C GLN A 65 3.23 -26.11 -9.89
N TYR A 66 3.95 -26.71 -8.95
CA TYR A 66 5.31 -26.30 -8.60
C TYR A 66 6.24 -27.49 -8.54
N ASP A 67 7.48 -27.29 -8.97
CA ASP A 67 8.59 -28.20 -8.70
C ASP A 67 9.14 -27.91 -7.30
N THR A 68 8.82 -28.77 -6.36
CA THR A 68 9.21 -28.60 -4.95
C THR A 68 10.70 -28.88 -4.67
N ASP A 69 11.41 -29.42 -5.63
CA ASP A 69 12.86 -29.68 -5.52
C ASP A 69 13.67 -28.40 -5.86
N THR A 70 13.04 -27.44 -6.53
CA THR A 70 13.68 -26.21 -6.98
C THR A 70 13.12 -24.99 -6.25
N ILE A 71 13.85 -24.46 -5.27
CA ILE A 71 13.45 -23.25 -4.52
C ILE A 71 13.85 -22.01 -5.33
N ILE A 72 12.86 -21.14 -5.61
CA ILE A 72 13.07 -19.85 -6.24
C ILE A 72 12.31 -18.80 -5.42
N PRO A 73 13.00 -18.02 -4.59
CA PRO A 73 12.35 -17.03 -3.75
C PRO A 73 11.91 -15.79 -4.54
N ASN A 74 11.07 -14.99 -3.91
CA ASN A 74 10.62 -13.68 -4.40
C ASN A 74 9.90 -13.74 -5.76
N GLN A 75 9.13 -14.79 -5.99
CA GLN A 75 8.31 -14.92 -7.19
C GLN A 75 6.92 -14.30 -6.97
N VAL A 76 6.39 -13.71 -8.05
CA VAL A 76 5.04 -13.15 -8.09
C VAL A 76 4.33 -13.69 -9.31
N LEU A 77 3.20 -14.38 -9.10
CA LEU A 77 2.32 -14.91 -10.14
C LEU A 77 1.16 -13.94 -10.42
N PHE A 78 0.84 -13.78 -11.69
CA PHE A 78 -0.33 -13.01 -12.15
C PHE A 78 -0.83 -13.53 -13.49
N ALA A 79 -2.07 -13.20 -13.85
CA ALA A 79 -2.63 -13.56 -15.15
C ALA A 79 -2.04 -12.70 -16.27
N LEU A 80 -1.57 -13.34 -17.36
CA LEU A 80 -1.09 -12.66 -18.55
C LEU A 80 -1.35 -13.54 -19.77
N THR A 81 -2.26 -13.09 -20.64
CA THR A 81 -2.57 -13.82 -21.87
C THR A 81 -1.52 -13.52 -22.94
N THR A 82 -0.60 -14.46 -23.14
CA THR A 82 0.44 -14.42 -24.17
C THR A 82 0.94 -15.84 -24.42
N ALA A 83 1.77 -16.00 -25.46
CA ALA A 83 2.40 -17.28 -25.74
C ALA A 83 3.29 -17.73 -24.58
N ASP A 84 3.32 -19.05 -24.32
CA ASP A 84 4.19 -19.65 -23.33
C ASP A 84 5.66 -19.31 -23.62
N ALA A 85 6.40 -19.04 -22.61
CA ALA A 85 7.82 -18.71 -22.68
C ALA A 85 8.54 -19.27 -21.44
N ASP A 86 9.64 -19.96 -21.68
CA ASP A 86 10.49 -20.50 -20.64
C ASP A 86 11.08 -19.40 -19.76
N ARG A 87 11.52 -19.81 -18.57
CA ARG A 87 12.16 -18.89 -17.63
C ARG A 87 13.43 -18.30 -18.24
N ALA A 88 13.44 -16.98 -18.36
CA ALA A 88 14.54 -16.21 -18.91
C ALA A 88 14.86 -14.98 -18.08
N ALA A 89 16.10 -14.52 -18.16
CA ALA A 89 16.51 -13.27 -17.54
C ALA A 89 15.63 -12.10 -18.04
N ALA A 90 15.27 -11.21 -17.15
CA ALA A 90 14.49 -10.03 -17.47
C ALA A 90 15.07 -8.81 -16.75
N THR A 91 14.91 -7.66 -17.40
CA THR A 91 15.17 -6.35 -16.81
C THR A 91 13.86 -5.62 -16.64
N GLY A 92 13.81 -4.65 -15.77
CA GLY A 92 12.63 -3.84 -15.50
C GLY A 92 12.40 -3.69 -14.00
N THR A 93 11.29 -3.07 -13.66
CA THR A 93 10.91 -2.80 -12.28
C THR A 93 9.50 -3.26 -11.99
N CYS A 94 9.30 -3.71 -10.76
CA CYS A 94 8.00 -3.96 -10.16
C CYS A 94 7.78 -2.87 -9.11
N SER A 95 6.76 -2.06 -9.27
CA SER A 95 6.38 -1.07 -8.27
C SER A 95 5.09 -1.47 -7.58
N TYR A 96 5.02 -1.15 -6.29
CA TYR A 96 3.89 -1.47 -5.45
C TYR A 96 3.46 -0.23 -4.68
N SER A 97 2.18 0.08 -4.78
CA SER A 97 1.55 1.07 -3.92
C SER A 97 0.41 0.39 -3.17
N VAL A 98 0.54 0.31 -1.87
CA VAL A 98 -0.55 -0.16 -1.02
C VAL A 98 -1.64 0.89 -1.01
N THR A 99 -2.87 0.50 -1.33
CA THR A 99 -4.04 1.33 -1.06
C THR A 99 -4.63 0.87 0.27
N CYS A 100 -4.34 1.63 1.32
CA CYS A 100 -4.94 1.36 2.63
C CYS A 100 -6.37 1.90 2.67
N SER A 101 -7.30 1.11 3.24
CA SER A 101 -8.72 1.43 3.36
C SER A 101 -9.26 1.18 4.78
N TRP A 102 -8.50 1.56 5.80
CA TRP A 102 -8.88 1.37 7.21
C TRP A 102 -10.05 2.22 7.65
N ILE A 103 -10.19 3.42 7.07
CA ILE A 103 -11.32 4.32 7.31
C ILE A 103 -11.95 4.76 5.99
N VAL A 104 -13.23 5.10 6.04
CA VAL A 104 -14.00 5.66 4.95
C VAL A 104 -14.51 7.06 5.30
N LEU A 105 -15.07 7.77 4.33
CA LEU A 105 -15.58 9.13 4.53
C LEU A 105 -16.61 9.20 5.67
N GLY A 106 -17.52 8.23 5.75
CA GLY A 106 -18.54 8.15 6.82
C GLY A 106 -17.95 8.13 8.23
N ASP A 107 -16.81 7.47 8.45
CA ASP A 107 -16.12 7.48 9.74
C ASP A 107 -15.67 8.90 10.14
N VAL A 108 -15.28 9.71 9.16
CA VAL A 108 -14.84 11.10 9.39
C VAL A 108 -16.05 12.00 9.59
N GLU A 109 -17.15 11.79 8.84
CA GLU A 109 -18.43 12.50 9.02
C GLU A 109 -18.98 12.28 10.43
N ASP A 110 -19.02 11.04 10.88
CA ASP A 110 -19.46 10.67 12.24
C ASP A 110 -18.60 11.36 13.31
N TYR A 111 -17.28 11.39 13.11
CA TYR A 111 -16.36 12.04 14.03
C TYR A 111 -16.50 13.57 14.04
N LEU A 112 -16.75 14.19 12.88
CA LEU A 112 -16.93 15.63 12.76
C LEU A 112 -18.34 16.09 13.18
N GLY A 113 -19.32 15.19 13.19
CA GLY A 113 -20.70 15.48 13.54
C GLY A 113 -21.52 16.16 12.44
N PHE A 114 -21.10 16.02 11.17
CA PHE A 114 -21.86 16.51 10.01
C PHE A 114 -21.56 15.68 8.76
N THR A 115 -22.45 15.74 7.78
CA THR A 115 -22.35 15.02 6.50
C THR A 115 -22.00 15.98 5.38
N PHE A 116 -21.08 15.57 4.49
CA PHE A 116 -20.74 16.34 3.30
C PHE A 116 -21.82 16.21 2.22
N THR A 117 -22.23 17.34 1.66
CA THR A 117 -23.20 17.35 0.54
C THR A 117 -22.47 17.07 -0.77
N ASN A 118 -23.08 16.25 -1.63
CA ASN A 118 -22.55 15.91 -2.94
C ASN A 118 -23.35 16.65 -4.06
N PRO A 119 -22.69 17.28 -5.06
CA PRO A 119 -21.26 17.53 -5.20
C PRO A 119 -20.79 18.79 -4.45
N SER A 120 -19.64 18.76 -3.82
CA SER A 120 -19.04 19.94 -3.22
C SER A 120 -17.50 19.85 -3.20
N ALA A 121 -16.83 21.00 -3.28
CA ALA A 121 -15.37 21.07 -3.12
C ALA A 121 -14.92 20.53 -1.74
N ASP A 122 -15.78 20.62 -0.73
CA ASP A 122 -15.55 20.12 0.61
C ASP A 122 -15.51 18.60 0.65
N LEU A 123 -16.42 17.95 -0.10
CA LEU A 123 -16.44 16.49 -0.24
C LEU A 123 -15.14 15.97 -0.90
N ASP A 124 -14.68 16.64 -1.95
CA ASP A 124 -13.44 16.24 -2.63
C ASP A 124 -12.23 16.34 -1.69
N VAL A 125 -12.14 17.43 -0.92
CA VAL A 125 -11.06 17.60 0.07
C VAL A 125 -11.17 16.58 1.20
N ALA A 126 -12.37 16.26 1.68
CA ALA A 126 -12.57 15.23 2.69
C ALA A 126 -12.14 13.84 2.19
N ASN A 127 -12.46 13.48 0.95
CA ASN A 127 -12.01 12.23 0.33
C ASN A 127 -10.47 12.19 0.19
N MET A 128 -9.83 13.29 -0.20
CA MET A 128 -8.38 13.38 -0.23
C MET A 128 -7.77 13.23 1.17
N ALA A 129 -8.37 13.84 2.19
CA ALA A 129 -7.91 13.73 3.57
C ALA A 129 -8.03 12.29 4.10
N VAL A 130 -9.12 11.58 3.80
CA VAL A 130 -9.31 10.16 4.12
C VAL A 130 -8.23 9.31 3.47
N SER A 131 -7.99 9.50 2.17
CA SER A 131 -6.96 8.76 1.44
C SER A 131 -5.56 9.00 2.02
N ALA A 132 -5.22 10.26 2.27
CA ALA A 132 -3.92 10.64 2.84
C ALA A 132 -3.73 10.07 4.26
N ALA A 133 -4.78 10.10 5.09
CA ALA A 133 -4.73 9.56 6.45
C ALA A 133 -4.55 8.04 6.48
N ASN A 134 -5.26 7.30 5.62
CA ASN A 134 -5.09 5.86 5.46
C ASN A 134 -3.64 5.52 5.09
N GLN A 135 -3.09 6.18 4.06
CA GLN A 135 -1.73 5.96 3.59
C GLN A 135 -0.68 6.32 4.65
N PHE A 136 -0.90 7.43 5.36
CA PHE A 136 -0.01 7.86 6.44
C PHE A 136 0.03 6.85 7.58
N ALA A 137 -1.15 6.44 8.08
CA ALA A 137 -1.26 5.53 9.21
C ALA A 137 -0.64 4.16 8.89
N TYR A 138 -0.96 3.61 7.72
CA TYR A 138 -0.41 2.34 7.26
C TYR A 138 1.13 2.40 7.16
N ARG A 139 1.67 3.40 6.43
CA ARG A 139 3.12 3.56 6.27
C ARG A 139 3.84 3.75 7.60
N LYS A 140 3.28 4.52 8.55
CA LYS A 140 3.90 4.73 9.85
C LYS A 140 3.98 3.45 10.67
N ARG A 141 2.98 2.59 10.57
CA ARG A 141 3.00 1.29 11.23
C ARG A 141 3.97 0.33 10.55
N GLU A 142 4.00 0.29 9.22
CA GLU A 142 4.97 -0.49 8.45
C GLU A 142 6.43 -0.07 8.79
N GLU A 143 6.73 1.23 8.80
CA GLU A 143 8.04 1.78 9.23
C GLU A 143 8.41 1.40 10.68
N SER A 144 7.41 1.12 11.51
CA SER A 144 7.59 0.71 12.91
C SER A 144 7.63 -0.82 13.10
N GLY A 145 7.64 -1.58 12.00
CA GLY A 145 7.77 -3.04 11.99
C GLY A 145 6.46 -3.80 12.19
N TYR A 146 5.30 -3.17 12.02
CA TYR A 146 4.02 -3.86 12.00
C TYR A 146 3.73 -4.44 10.61
N PHE A 147 3.13 -5.63 10.58
CA PHE A 147 2.69 -6.31 9.35
C PHE A 147 1.16 -6.32 9.32
N ASP A 148 0.56 -5.17 9.05
CA ASP A 148 -0.89 -5.00 9.05
C ASP A 148 -1.48 -5.26 7.66
N SER A 149 -2.71 -5.81 7.62
CA SER A 149 -3.48 -5.85 6.38
C SER A 149 -3.87 -4.43 5.94
N PRO A 150 -3.70 -4.06 4.66
CA PRO A 150 -4.11 -2.74 4.19
C PRO A 150 -5.63 -2.55 4.11
N THR A 151 -6.41 -3.65 4.17
CA THR A 151 -7.87 -3.63 4.04
C THR A 151 -8.61 -3.83 5.35
N VAL A 152 -7.91 -4.29 6.39
CA VAL A 152 -8.50 -4.55 7.72
C VAL A 152 -7.75 -3.72 8.76
N VAL A 153 -8.45 -2.81 9.41
CA VAL A 153 -7.85 -1.99 10.47
C VAL A 153 -7.49 -2.90 11.66
N PRO A 154 -6.28 -2.78 12.24
CA PRO A 154 -5.81 -3.68 13.30
C PRO A 154 -6.65 -3.65 14.57
N ASP A 155 -7.02 -2.44 15.01
CA ASP A 155 -7.82 -2.23 16.22
C ASP A 155 -8.51 -0.86 16.23
N GLY A 156 -9.35 -0.64 17.26
CA GLY A 156 -10.11 0.61 17.43
C GLY A 156 -9.24 1.84 17.71
N ALA A 157 -8.06 1.67 18.33
CA ALA A 157 -7.15 2.79 18.60
C ALA A 157 -6.52 3.28 17.30
N VAL A 158 -6.05 2.36 16.45
CA VAL A 158 -5.53 2.65 15.11
C VAL A 158 -6.61 3.32 14.25
N LYS A 159 -7.85 2.79 14.27
CA LYS A 159 -8.97 3.41 13.57
C LYS A 159 -9.19 4.85 14.02
N LEU A 160 -9.28 5.08 15.31
CA LEU A 160 -9.48 6.42 15.89
C LEU A 160 -8.34 7.38 15.54
N GLY A 161 -7.09 6.93 15.65
CA GLY A 161 -5.91 7.74 15.28
C GLY A 161 -5.93 8.15 13.80
N THR A 162 -6.34 7.24 12.93
CA THR A 162 -6.47 7.49 11.48
C THR A 162 -7.60 8.48 11.18
N VAL A 163 -8.77 8.34 11.84
CA VAL A 163 -9.91 9.28 11.71
C VAL A 163 -9.53 10.66 12.21
N GLN A 164 -8.87 10.76 13.37
CA GLN A 164 -8.41 12.04 13.92
C GLN A 164 -7.44 12.74 12.96
N TYR A 165 -6.53 12.00 12.35
CA TYR A 165 -5.60 12.57 11.38
C TYR A 165 -6.32 13.08 10.11
N ALA A 166 -7.28 12.31 9.58
CA ALA A 166 -8.11 12.76 8.46
C ALA A 166 -8.90 14.04 8.79
N ALA A 167 -9.48 14.11 9.99
CA ALA A 167 -10.22 15.29 10.45
C ALA A 167 -9.33 16.52 10.59
N ILE A 168 -8.07 16.36 11.04
CA ILE A 168 -7.08 17.44 11.09
C ILE A 168 -6.75 17.92 9.69
N LEU A 169 -6.38 17.04 8.77
CA LEU A 169 -6.07 17.39 7.37
C LEU A 169 -7.24 18.14 6.70
N TYR A 170 -8.48 17.72 6.97
CA TYR A 170 -9.65 18.41 6.45
C TYR A 170 -9.81 19.82 7.04
N ARG A 171 -9.63 19.99 8.37
CA ARG A 171 -9.79 21.28 9.06
C ARG A 171 -8.68 22.29 8.74
N GLU A 172 -7.46 21.82 8.52
CA GLU A 172 -6.29 22.67 8.20
C GLU A 172 -6.29 23.20 6.77
N ARG A 173 -7.20 22.74 5.90
CA ARG A 173 -7.31 23.23 4.52
C ARG A 173 -7.54 24.74 4.49
N GLY A 174 -6.72 25.44 3.71
CA GLY A 174 -6.85 26.89 3.49
C GLY A 174 -6.59 27.75 4.72
N SER A 175 -6.11 27.18 5.84
CA SER A 175 -5.67 27.97 6.96
C SER A 175 -4.27 28.55 6.70
N THR A 176 -4.13 29.86 6.89
CA THR A 176 -2.82 30.54 6.83
C THR A 176 -1.89 30.05 7.94
N GLU A 177 -2.43 29.41 8.99
CA GLU A 177 -1.68 28.82 10.10
C GLU A 177 -0.88 27.59 9.67
N ALA A 178 -1.34 26.85 8.66
CA ALA A 178 -0.56 25.74 8.09
C ALA A 178 0.75 26.24 7.46
N PHE A 179 0.80 27.49 6.99
CA PHE A 179 2.01 28.14 6.48
C PHE A 179 2.82 28.83 7.60
N ALA A 180 2.19 29.26 8.67
CA ALA A 180 2.84 29.90 9.82
C ALA A 180 3.73 28.93 10.63
N SER A 181 3.47 27.62 10.54
CA SER A 181 4.34 26.61 11.19
C SER A 181 5.73 26.49 10.54
N PHE A 182 5.96 27.12 9.39
CA PHE A 182 7.29 27.26 8.78
C PHE A 182 8.06 28.49 9.26
N ASP A 183 7.42 29.38 10.04
CA ASP A 183 8.11 30.52 10.64
C ASP A 183 8.63 30.13 12.04
N PRO A 184 9.95 29.93 12.22
CA PRO A 184 10.53 29.56 13.52
C PRO A 184 10.37 30.66 14.59
N LEU A 185 9.82 31.84 14.23
CA LEU A 185 9.56 32.99 15.11
C LEU A 185 8.06 33.14 15.46
N ALA A 186 7.17 32.36 14.87
CA ALA A 186 5.75 32.41 15.22
C ALA A 186 5.53 31.79 16.61
N THR A 187 5.27 32.63 17.60
CA THR A 187 4.96 32.29 19.00
C THR A 187 3.57 31.67 19.21
N GLY A 188 2.97 31.10 18.18
CA GLY A 188 1.78 30.25 18.28
C GLY A 188 2.20 28.83 18.62
N GLY A 189 1.76 28.31 19.79
CA GLY A 189 2.15 27.00 20.25
C GLY A 189 1.91 25.92 19.19
N PRO A 190 2.82 24.94 19.06
CA PRO A 190 2.80 23.99 17.98
C PRO A 190 1.52 23.12 18.03
N VAL A 191 0.92 22.85 16.89
CA VAL A 191 -0.10 21.81 16.65
C VAL A 191 0.41 20.39 17.04
N THR A 192 1.62 20.32 17.58
CA THR A 192 2.35 19.11 18.02
C THR A 192 1.63 18.31 19.09
N GLY A 193 0.70 18.88 19.88
CA GLY A 193 -0.06 18.13 20.88
C GLY A 193 -0.93 17.03 20.29
N ASN A 194 -1.57 17.27 19.16
CA ASN A 194 -2.45 16.30 18.51
C ASN A 194 -1.68 15.24 17.73
N TYR A 195 -0.55 15.59 17.10
CA TYR A 195 0.26 14.65 16.35
C TYR A 195 0.88 13.55 17.22
N GLY A 196 1.41 13.91 18.38
CA GLY A 196 1.93 12.95 19.36
C GLY A 196 0.86 11.97 19.86
N GLN A 197 -0.38 12.43 20.03
CA GLN A 197 -1.53 11.57 20.38
C GLN A 197 -1.86 10.60 19.24
N ILE A 198 -1.88 11.07 17.99
CA ILE A 198 -2.11 10.22 16.83
C ILE A 198 -1.05 9.11 16.76
N LEU A 199 0.23 9.44 16.89
CA LEU A 199 1.31 8.45 16.87
C LEU A 199 1.17 7.42 18.02
N ARG A 200 0.68 7.83 19.19
CA ARG A 200 0.36 6.90 20.30
C ARG A 200 -0.79 5.97 19.96
N LEU A 201 -1.87 6.49 19.37
CA LEU A 201 -3.01 5.69 18.92
C LEU A 201 -2.62 4.70 17.83
N LEU A 202 -1.74 5.10 16.93
CA LEU A 202 -1.18 4.21 15.91
C LEU A 202 -0.18 3.18 16.48
N GLY A 203 0.21 3.29 17.76
CA GLY A 203 1.18 2.39 18.39
C GLY A 203 2.63 2.59 17.96
N VAL A 204 2.93 3.66 17.21
CA VAL A 204 4.25 3.88 16.58
C VAL A 204 5.17 4.79 17.42
N ASN A 205 4.69 5.31 18.53
CA ASN A 205 5.48 6.14 19.46
C ASN A 205 6.16 5.29 20.54
N LYS A 206 6.82 4.20 20.13
CA LYS A 206 7.64 3.41 21.05
C LYS A 206 9.06 3.95 21.02
N PRO A 207 9.73 4.16 22.20
CA PRO A 207 11.16 4.41 22.20
C PRO A 207 11.83 3.20 21.54
N GLN A 208 12.61 3.44 20.49
CA GLN A 208 13.48 2.40 19.96
C GLN A 208 14.52 2.11 21.06
N VAL A 209 14.38 0.95 21.68
CA VAL A 209 15.41 0.44 22.58
C VAL A 209 16.51 -0.10 21.66
N ALA A 210 17.62 0.61 21.62
CA ALA A 210 18.82 0.17 20.92
C ALA A 210 19.48 -1.00 21.69
#